data_0b488353ecca198c630216987c06e343
#
_entry.id   0b488353ecca198c630216987c06e343
#
_cell.length_a   1.000
_cell.length_b   1.000
_cell.length_c   1.000
_cell.angle_alpha   90.00
_cell.angle_beta   90.00
_cell.angle_gamma   90.00
#
_symmetry.space_group_name_H-M   'P 1'
#
loop_
_entity.id
_entity.type
_entity.pdbx_description
1 polymer ?
#
loop_
_entity_poly.entity_id
_entity_poly.type
_entity_poly.pdbx_seq_one_letter_code
_entity_poly.pdbx_strand_id
1 'polypeptide(L)'
;ALNEYISFLTADGSADDIYQLMLTLDRQFMAGIAYYSGLRKLGAGIIRLGSGVPSLQWETIMRLKPTVIIAVPSFILKLIQFAKEYDIDINNSSVKKAICIGENIRNTDCSLNILGKKITESWNIHLYSTYASTEMQTAFTECGQGCGGHLQPDLVILELLDEKNQQVPPNVPGEVTITTLGLEGMPLLRYTTGDICTYFDSPCACGRTSQRLSPVMGRKKQMIKFKGTTLYPPALFDL
;
A
#
# COMPACT_ATOMS: atom_id res chain seq x y z
N ALA A 1 -12.74 -10.18 2.45
CA ALA A 1 -12.27 -10.45 3.84
C ALA A 1 -11.01 -11.33 3.87
N LEU A 2 -10.93 -12.41 3.08
CA LEU A 2 -9.74 -13.27 3.05
C LEU A 2 -8.53 -12.53 2.47
N ASN A 3 -8.72 -11.82 1.41
CA ASN A 3 -7.68 -11.13 0.64
C ASN A 3 -6.93 -10.11 1.53
N GLU A 4 -7.66 -9.29 2.27
CA GLU A 4 -7.06 -8.28 3.15
C GLU A 4 -6.46 -8.90 4.42
N TYR A 5 -7.00 -10.01 4.91
CA TYR A 5 -6.39 -10.76 6.02
C TYR A 5 -4.95 -11.18 5.71
N ILE A 6 -4.70 -11.69 4.49
CA ILE A 6 -3.35 -12.08 4.06
C ILE A 6 -2.44 -10.86 3.95
N SER A 7 -2.96 -9.71 3.49
CA SER A 7 -2.20 -8.46 3.43
C SER A 7 -1.72 -8.02 4.81
N PHE A 8 -2.54 -8.13 5.86
CA PHE A 8 -2.11 -7.81 7.22
C PHE A 8 -1.04 -8.76 7.74
N LEU A 9 -1.17 -10.07 7.48
CA LEU A 9 -0.11 -11.03 7.83
C LEU A 9 1.19 -10.75 7.08
N THR A 10 1.11 -10.24 5.84
CA THR A 10 2.30 -9.86 5.08
C THR A 10 2.98 -8.63 5.67
N ALA A 11 2.22 -7.67 6.17
CA ALA A 11 2.70 -6.48 6.87
C ALA A 11 2.99 -6.72 8.38
N ASP A 12 3.37 -7.94 8.74
CA ASP A 12 3.72 -8.34 10.11
C ASP A 12 2.64 -7.97 11.15
N GLY A 13 1.37 -8.08 10.76
CA GLY A 13 0.22 -7.86 11.63
C GLY A 13 -0.12 -9.06 12.49
N SER A 14 -0.64 -8.81 13.70
CA SER A 14 -1.04 -9.83 14.66
C SER A 14 -2.41 -9.53 15.28
N ALA A 15 -2.98 -10.52 15.97
CA ALA A 15 -4.21 -10.35 16.74
C ALA A 15 -4.04 -9.40 17.95
N ASP A 16 -2.80 -9.22 18.42
CA ASP A 16 -2.48 -8.32 19.53
C ASP A 16 -2.41 -6.84 19.10
N ASP A 17 -2.39 -6.58 17.80
CA ASP A 17 -2.36 -5.22 17.28
C ASP A 17 -3.74 -4.53 17.41
N ILE A 18 -3.72 -3.22 17.58
CA ILE A 18 -4.90 -2.35 17.52
C ILE A 18 -4.75 -1.43 16.33
N TYR A 19 -5.63 -1.55 15.36
CA TYR A 19 -5.60 -0.79 14.12
C TYR A 19 -6.54 0.40 14.15
N GLN A 20 -6.04 1.60 13.85
CA GLN A 20 -6.89 2.75 13.58
C GLN A 20 -7.06 2.93 12.07
N LEU A 21 -8.29 2.75 11.61
CA LEU A 21 -8.66 2.95 10.20
C LEU A 21 -8.93 4.42 9.94
N MET A 22 -8.04 5.07 9.19
CA MET A 22 -8.17 6.47 8.76
C MET A 22 -8.71 6.54 7.33
N LEU A 23 -9.63 5.65 7.00
CA LEU A 23 -10.24 5.47 5.69
C LEU A 23 -11.74 5.60 5.79
N THR A 24 -12.35 6.08 4.71
CA THR A 24 -13.81 6.09 4.56
C THR A 24 -14.34 4.65 4.62
N LEU A 25 -15.34 4.41 5.48
CA LEU A 25 -16.02 3.12 5.65
C LEU A 25 -17.40 3.11 5.00
N ASP A 26 -17.83 4.22 4.46
CA ASP A 26 -19.12 4.47 3.84
C ASP A 26 -18.99 4.85 2.36
N ARG A 27 -20.09 5.30 1.74
CA ARG A 27 -20.14 5.83 0.37
C ARG A 27 -19.61 4.87 -0.70
N GLN A 28 -19.84 3.56 -0.51
CA GLN A 28 -19.43 2.51 -1.46
C GLN A 28 -17.91 2.41 -1.66
N PHE A 29 -17.10 2.95 -0.76
CA PHE A 29 -15.66 2.83 -0.80
C PHE A 29 -15.24 1.44 -0.30
N MET A 30 -14.89 0.56 -1.23
CA MET A 30 -14.63 -0.86 -0.94
C MET A 30 -13.44 -1.10 -0.01
N ALA A 31 -12.37 -0.30 -0.11
CA ALA A 31 -11.16 -0.52 0.69
C ALA A 31 -11.45 -0.47 2.20
N GLY A 32 -12.24 0.51 2.66
CA GLY A 32 -12.57 0.64 4.10
C GLY A 32 -13.21 -0.61 4.68
N ILE A 33 -14.24 -1.15 4.00
CA ILE A 33 -14.94 -2.36 4.47
C ILE A 33 -14.09 -3.62 4.29
N ALA A 34 -13.28 -3.69 3.25
CA ALA A 34 -12.37 -4.80 2.99
C ALA A 34 -11.30 -4.90 4.09
N TYR A 35 -10.64 -3.80 4.43
CA TYR A 35 -9.68 -3.73 5.54
C TYR A 35 -10.33 -4.06 6.87
N TYR A 36 -11.49 -3.48 7.19
CA TYR A 36 -12.24 -3.81 8.39
C TYR A 36 -12.54 -5.32 8.50
N SER A 37 -13.01 -5.92 7.43
CA SER A 37 -13.34 -7.35 7.40
C SER A 37 -12.11 -8.25 7.53
N GLY A 38 -10.99 -7.85 6.92
CA GLY A 38 -9.70 -8.54 7.05
C GLY A 38 -9.17 -8.50 8.47
N LEU A 39 -9.21 -7.33 9.13
CA LEU A 39 -8.80 -7.16 10.53
C LEU A 39 -9.68 -7.95 11.50
N ARG A 40 -10.99 -8.01 11.25
CA ARG A 40 -11.87 -8.90 12.03
C ARG A 40 -11.45 -10.37 11.93
N LYS A 41 -11.05 -10.80 10.74
CA LYS A 41 -10.57 -12.16 10.52
C LYS A 41 -9.22 -12.40 11.19
N LEU A 42 -8.35 -11.38 11.26
CA LEU A 42 -7.09 -11.42 12.00
C LEU A 42 -7.31 -11.53 13.51
N GLY A 43 -8.46 -11.09 14.01
CA GLY A 43 -8.74 -11.04 15.45
C GLY A 43 -8.18 -9.80 16.16
N ALA A 44 -7.69 -8.82 15.39
CA ALA A 44 -7.09 -7.60 15.92
C ALA A 44 -8.13 -6.60 16.46
N GLY A 45 -7.70 -5.69 17.33
CA GLY A 45 -8.48 -4.55 17.77
C GLY A 45 -8.69 -3.57 16.60
N ILE A 46 -9.90 -2.98 16.47
CA ILE A 46 -10.22 -2.10 15.35
C ILE A 46 -10.91 -0.82 15.82
N ILE A 47 -10.29 0.31 15.50
CA ILE A 47 -10.84 1.64 15.71
C ILE A 47 -11.34 2.18 14.36
N ARG A 48 -12.68 2.28 14.20
CA ARG A 48 -13.32 2.71 12.97
C ARG A 48 -13.60 4.21 13.00
N LEU A 49 -12.56 5.03 12.98
CA LEU A 49 -12.71 6.48 13.04
C LEU A 49 -13.03 7.10 11.67
N GLY A 50 -12.54 6.45 10.61
CA GLY A 50 -12.68 6.97 9.24
C GLY A 50 -11.69 8.10 8.92
N SER A 51 -11.94 8.79 7.80
CA SER A 51 -11.12 9.91 7.33
C SER A 51 -11.51 11.21 8.07
N GLY A 52 -11.19 11.30 9.34
CA GLY A 52 -11.51 12.48 10.16
C GLY A 52 -10.44 13.57 10.10
N VAL A 53 -10.68 14.70 10.79
CA VAL A 53 -9.72 15.78 10.97
C VAL A 53 -8.56 15.34 11.88
N PRO A 54 -7.35 15.91 11.73
CA PRO A 54 -6.17 15.52 12.51
C PRO A 54 -6.35 15.56 14.02
N SER A 55 -7.08 16.53 14.55
CA SER A 55 -7.35 16.65 16.00
C SER A 55 -8.06 15.40 16.55
N LEU A 56 -9.10 14.93 15.87
CA LEU A 56 -9.85 13.75 16.29
C LEU A 56 -9.03 12.47 16.16
N GLN A 57 -8.16 12.39 15.14
CA GLN A 57 -7.24 11.26 14.98
C GLN A 57 -6.28 11.19 16.17
N TRP A 58 -5.66 12.31 16.55
CA TRP A 58 -4.72 12.37 17.67
C TRP A 58 -5.39 12.14 19.02
N GLU A 59 -6.56 12.72 19.26
CA GLU A 59 -7.35 12.42 20.47
C GLU A 59 -7.57 10.92 20.61
N THR A 60 -7.91 10.27 19.50
CA THR A 60 -8.16 8.82 19.48
C THR A 60 -6.88 8.02 19.70
N ILE A 61 -5.74 8.41 19.09
CA ILE A 61 -4.44 7.78 19.29
C ILE A 61 -4.05 7.85 20.78
N MET A 62 -4.18 9.00 21.40
CA MET A 62 -3.79 9.19 22.79
C MET A 62 -4.69 8.42 23.77
N ARG A 63 -5.98 8.31 23.47
CA ARG A 63 -6.98 7.65 24.32
C ARG A 63 -7.01 6.14 24.14
N LEU A 64 -7.04 5.64 22.90
CA LEU A 64 -7.27 4.23 22.59
C LEU A 64 -5.98 3.46 22.25
N LYS A 65 -4.88 4.16 22.12
CA LYS A 65 -3.52 3.63 21.96
C LYS A 65 -3.39 2.58 20.85
N PRO A 66 -3.78 2.89 19.60
CA PRO A 66 -3.56 1.98 18.47
C PRO A 66 -2.05 1.72 18.27
N THR A 67 -1.71 0.50 17.85
CA THR A 67 -0.33 0.12 17.50
C THR A 67 -0.04 0.31 16.02
N VAL A 68 -1.08 0.27 15.19
CA VAL A 68 -1.01 0.39 13.72
C VAL A 68 -2.02 1.42 13.22
N ILE A 69 -1.61 2.24 12.27
CA ILE A 69 -2.53 3.10 11.52
C ILE A 69 -2.61 2.63 10.06
N ILE A 70 -3.78 2.78 9.45
CA ILE A 70 -3.96 2.57 8.00
C ILE A 70 -4.42 3.90 7.40
N ALA A 71 -3.58 4.49 6.55
CA ALA A 71 -3.81 5.83 6.03
C ALA A 71 -3.14 6.05 4.67
N VAL A 72 -3.58 7.11 4.00
CA VAL A 72 -2.87 7.69 2.86
C VAL A 72 -1.64 8.45 3.38
N PRO A 73 -0.44 8.27 2.83
CA PRO A 73 0.79 8.91 3.29
C PRO A 73 0.73 10.43 3.43
N SER A 74 0.12 11.12 2.47
CA SER A 74 -0.08 12.58 2.57
C SER A 74 -0.93 12.99 3.77
N PHE A 75 -1.85 12.13 4.23
CA PHE A 75 -2.61 12.37 5.45
C PHE A 75 -1.76 12.16 6.72
N ILE A 76 -0.83 11.19 6.70
CA ILE A 76 0.14 11.01 7.80
C ILE A 76 1.00 12.28 7.96
N LEU A 77 1.44 12.91 6.87
CA LEU A 77 2.15 14.21 6.96
C LEU A 77 1.28 15.32 7.58
N LYS A 78 -0.03 15.34 7.28
CA LYS A 78 -0.94 16.30 7.93
C LYS A 78 -1.07 16.03 9.44
N LEU A 79 -1.05 14.76 9.86
CA LEU A 79 -1.03 14.41 11.29
C LEU A 79 0.27 14.88 11.95
N ILE A 80 1.41 14.69 11.30
CA ILE A 80 2.72 15.15 11.80
C ILE A 80 2.75 16.68 11.90
N GLN A 81 2.26 17.38 10.87
CA GLN A 81 2.19 18.85 10.89
C GLN A 81 1.31 19.36 12.02
N PHE A 82 0.12 18.79 12.19
CA PHE A 82 -0.80 19.11 13.28
C PHE A 82 -0.14 18.88 14.66
N ALA A 83 0.54 17.74 14.82
CA ALA A 83 1.23 17.43 16.06
C ALA A 83 2.32 18.45 16.41
N LYS A 84 3.08 18.92 15.41
CA LYS A 84 4.07 19.99 15.59
C LYS A 84 3.42 21.33 15.99
N GLU A 85 2.28 21.66 15.39
CA GLU A 85 1.55 22.89 15.68
C GLU A 85 0.96 22.92 17.09
N TYR A 86 0.53 21.75 17.59
CA TYR A 86 -0.11 21.61 18.90
C TYR A 86 0.80 20.97 19.97
N ASP A 87 2.11 20.91 19.73
CA ASP A 87 3.14 20.41 20.66
C ASP A 87 2.87 18.97 21.17
N ILE A 88 2.38 18.10 20.27
CA ILE A 88 2.12 16.68 20.58
C ILE A 88 3.40 15.89 20.33
N ASP A 89 3.90 15.18 21.35
CA ASP A 89 5.04 14.26 21.20
C ASP A 89 4.60 12.97 20.49
N ILE A 90 4.76 12.96 19.17
CA ILE A 90 4.33 11.86 18.32
C ILE A 90 5.12 10.56 18.55
N ASN A 91 6.39 10.67 18.96
CA ASN A 91 7.26 9.52 19.17
C ASN A 91 6.98 8.81 20.51
N ASN A 92 6.28 9.47 21.42
CA ASN A 92 5.74 8.88 22.65
C ASN A 92 4.35 8.25 22.44
N SER A 93 3.83 8.24 21.20
CA SER A 93 2.59 7.57 20.88
C SER A 93 2.73 6.04 20.86
N SER A 94 1.61 5.33 20.97
CA SER A 94 1.55 3.87 20.87
C SER A 94 1.77 3.34 19.46
N VAL A 95 1.66 4.18 18.43
CA VAL A 95 1.77 3.79 17.02
C VAL A 95 3.20 3.36 16.70
N LYS A 96 3.34 2.17 16.14
CA LYS A 96 4.64 1.58 15.73
C LYS A 96 4.70 1.29 14.22
N LYS A 97 3.55 1.14 13.58
CA LYS A 97 3.44 0.74 12.17
C LYS A 97 2.42 1.62 11.44
N ALA A 98 2.67 1.87 10.16
CA ALA A 98 1.68 2.46 9.26
C ALA A 98 1.58 1.63 7.98
N ILE A 99 0.36 1.20 7.64
CA ILE A 99 0.04 0.61 6.34
C ILE A 99 -0.39 1.75 5.42
N CYS A 100 0.44 2.03 4.44
CA CYS A 100 0.30 3.13 3.50
C CYS A 100 -0.45 2.67 2.26
N ILE A 101 -1.55 3.33 1.96
CA ILE A 101 -2.42 3.02 0.81
C ILE A 101 -2.59 4.24 -0.09
N GLY A 102 -2.83 3.99 -1.39
CA GLY A 102 -3.23 5.03 -2.34
C GLY A 102 -2.13 5.92 -2.87
N GLU A 103 -0.97 5.98 -2.22
CA GLU A 103 0.18 6.77 -2.65
C GLU A 103 1.48 5.96 -2.44
N ASN A 104 2.45 6.14 -3.33
CA ASN A 104 3.76 5.52 -3.19
C ASN A 104 4.58 6.19 -2.08
N ILE A 105 5.26 5.37 -1.28
CA ILE A 105 6.25 5.79 -0.28
C ILE A 105 7.68 5.36 -0.65
N ARG A 106 7.84 4.66 -1.77
CA ARG A 106 9.13 4.14 -2.22
C ARG A 106 9.42 4.46 -3.68
N ASN A 107 10.69 4.56 -3.98
CA ASN A 107 11.25 4.56 -5.32
C ASN A 107 11.30 3.14 -5.90
N THR A 108 11.58 3.01 -7.18
CA THR A 108 11.66 1.72 -7.89
C THR A 108 12.80 0.81 -7.38
N ASP A 109 13.81 1.38 -6.76
CA ASP A 109 14.91 0.67 -6.08
C ASP A 109 14.56 0.23 -4.64
N CYS A 110 13.30 0.36 -4.25
CA CYS A 110 12.77 0.08 -2.91
C CYS A 110 13.21 1.04 -1.79
N SER A 111 14.06 2.01 -2.05
CA SER A 111 14.38 3.07 -1.08
C SER A 111 13.14 3.93 -0.79
N LEU A 112 13.07 4.54 0.39
CA LEU A 112 12.01 5.50 0.67
C LEU A 112 12.15 6.72 -0.25
N ASN A 113 11.05 7.11 -0.88
CA ASN A 113 10.95 8.37 -1.62
C ASN A 113 10.87 9.57 -0.66
N ILE A 114 10.76 10.78 -1.19
CA ILE A 114 10.68 12.02 -0.39
C ILE A 114 9.54 11.95 0.65
N LEU A 115 8.38 11.43 0.25
CA LEU A 115 7.21 11.32 1.12
C LEU A 115 7.46 10.34 2.28
N GLY A 116 7.97 9.15 1.98
CA GLY A 116 8.32 8.14 2.98
C GLY A 116 9.41 8.63 3.94
N LYS A 117 10.46 9.30 3.42
CA LYS A 117 11.52 9.90 4.24
C LYS A 117 10.99 10.95 5.21
N LYS A 118 10.20 11.92 4.73
CA LYS A 118 9.60 12.95 5.59
C LYS A 118 8.77 12.37 6.74
N ILE A 119 8.07 11.26 6.50
CA ILE A 119 7.30 10.59 7.54
C ILE A 119 8.25 9.97 8.58
N THR A 120 9.22 9.15 8.15
CA THR A 120 10.10 8.42 9.07
C THR A 120 11.12 9.31 9.80
N GLU A 121 11.52 10.42 9.22
CA GLU A 121 12.36 11.43 9.88
C GLU A 121 11.64 12.16 11.01
N SER A 122 10.31 12.27 10.92
CA SER A 122 9.50 12.95 11.93
C SER A 122 8.89 11.98 12.95
N TRP A 123 8.46 10.81 12.52
CA TRP A 123 7.76 9.83 13.35
C TRP A 123 8.45 8.47 13.26
N ASN A 124 8.92 7.95 14.37
CA ASN A 124 9.63 6.67 14.45
C ASN A 124 8.65 5.48 14.33
N ILE A 125 8.12 5.29 13.13
CA ILE A 125 7.20 4.19 12.78
C ILE A 125 7.72 3.44 11.56
N HIS A 126 7.38 2.15 11.48
CA HIS A 126 7.67 1.34 10.31
C HIS A 126 6.57 1.51 9.25
N LEU A 127 6.98 1.76 7.99
CA LEU A 127 6.06 1.95 6.88
C LEU A 127 5.96 0.69 6.02
N TYR A 128 4.73 0.28 5.71
CA TYR A 128 4.43 -0.79 4.76
C TYR A 128 3.67 -0.19 3.58
N SER A 129 4.21 -0.35 2.38
CA SER A 129 3.51 0.06 1.15
C SER A 129 2.51 -1.00 0.71
N THR A 130 1.39 -0.55 0.16
CA THR A 130 0.36 -1.43 -0.36
C THR A 130 -0.13 -0.91 -1.71
N TYR A 131 -0.02 -1.74 -2.76
CA TYR A 131 -0.63 -1.51 -4.04
C TYR A 131 -1.89 -2.36 -4.18
N ALA A 132 -3.02 -1.72 -4.38
CA ALA A 132 -4.33 -2.36 -4.48
C ALA A 132 -5.25 -1.58 -5.42
N SER A 133 -6.21 -2.27 -6.00
CA SER A 133 -7.36 -1.66 -6.67
C SER A 133 -8.63 -2.45 -6.37
N THR A 134 -9.78 -1.81 -6.52
CA THR A 134 -11.09 -2.48 -6.35
C THR A 134 -11.24 -3.64 -7.33
N GLU A 135 -10.75 -3.48 -8.56
CA GLU A 135 -10.84 -4.44 -9.64
C GLU A 135 -10.09 -5.73 -9.32
N MET A 136 -8.88 -5.64 -8.78
CA MET A 136 -8.09 -6.85 -8.45
C MET A 136 -8.52 -7.53 -7.15
N GLN A 137 -9.35 -6.88 -6.33
CA GLN A 137 -9.92 -7.41 -5.08
C GLN A 137 -8.90 -7.99 -4.09
N THR A 138 -7.66 -7.64 -4.24
CA THR A 138 -6.54 -8.01 -3.38
C THR A 138 -5.51 -6.89 -3.35
N ALA A 139 -4.46 -7.06 -2.59
CA ALA A 139 -3.38 -6.10 -2.48
C ALA A 139 -2.03 -6.79 -2.58
N PHE A 140 -1.09 -6.10 -3.20
CA PHE A 140 0.34 -6.40 -3.13
C PHE A 140 0.91 -5.60 -1.97
N THR A 141 1.13 -6.25 -0.84
CA THR A 141 1.57 -5.61 0.40
C THR A 141 3.01 -5.98 0.72
N GLU A 142 3.80 -5.00 1.15
CA GLU A 142 5.17 -5.22 1.61
C GLU A 142 5.20 -6.02 2.91
N CYS A 143 6.29 -6.76 3.10
CA CYS A 143 6.70 -7.28 4.40
C CYS A 143 7.72 -6.33 5.07
N GLY A 144 8.20 -6.68 6.25
CA GLY A 144 9.19 -5.87 6.99
C GLY A 144 10.51 -5.62 6.26
N GLN A 145 10.77 -6.31 5.13
CA GLN A 145 11.95 -6.03 4.29
C GLN A 145 11.78 -4.77 3.41
N GLY A 146 10.54 -4.31 3.20
CA GLY A 146 10.24 -3.07 2.49
C GLY A 146 10.69 -3.05 1.02
N CYS A 147 10.68 -4.19 0.34
CA CYS A 147 11.11 -4.27 -1.06
C CYS A 147 10.10 -5.01 -1.94
N GLY A 148 9.11 -4.26 -2.39
CA GLY A 148 8.04 -4.72 -3.27
C GLY A 148 6.91 -5.45 -2.55
N GLY A 149 5.71 -5.30 -3.08
CA GLY A 149 4.50 -5.94 -2.57
C GLY A 149 4.40 -7.40 -3.00
N HIS A 150 4.18 -8.31 -2.07
CA HIS A 150 4.09 -9.75 -2.33
C HIS A 150 2.83 -10.09 -3.12
N LEU A 151 2.98 -10.89 -4.17
CA LEU A 151 1.89 -11.53 -4.89
C LEU A 151 1.21 -12.57 -4.00
N GLN A 152 -0.11 -12.59 -4.05
CA GLN A 152 -0.97 -13.64 -3.45
C GLN A 152 -1.43 -14.59 -4.56
N PRO A 153 -0.69 -15.67 -4.85
CA PRO A 153 -0.91 -16.51 -6.05
C PRO A 153 -2.23 -17.30 -6.01
N ASP A 154 -2.81 -17.47 -4.84
CA ASP A 154 -4.13 -18.12 -4.68
C ASP A 154 -5.30 -17.19 -5.06
N LEU A 155 -5.06 -15.89 -5.19
CA LEU A 155 -6.08 -14.86 -5.40
C LEU A 155 -5.99 -14.18 -6.75
N VAL A 156 -4.79 -14.07 -7.32
CA VAL A 156 -4.56 -13.35 -8.57
C VAL A 156 -3.36 -13.90 -9.31
N ILE A 157 -3.49 -13.99 -10.64
CA ILE A 157 -2.36 -14.19 -11.55
C ILE A 157 -1.87 -12.82 -11.98
N LEU A 158 -0.57 -12.58 -11.89
CA LEU A 158 0.10 -11.35 -12.30
C LEU A 158 0.88 -11.59 -13.60
N GLU A 159 0.64 -10.74 -14.58
CA GLU A 159 1.46 -10.61 -15.79
C GLU A 159 1.90 -9.14 -15.91
N LEU A 160 3.13 -8.90 -16.33
CA LEU A 160 3.59 -7.58 -16.76
C LEU A 160 3.81 -7.62 -18.27
N LEU A 161 3.05 -6.83 -19.02
CA LEU A 161 3.01 -6.92 -20.46
C LEU A 161 3.64 -5.71 -21.15
N ASP A 162 4.32 -5.95 -22.25
CA ASP A 162 4.81 -4.92 -23.16
C ASP A 162 3.71 -4.39 -24.10
N GLU A 163 4.07 -3.52 -25.03
CA GLU A 163 3.15 -2.94 -26.04
C GLU A 163 2.61 -3.99 -27.03
N LYS A 164 3.23 -5.18 -27.11
CA LYS A 164 2.82 -6.31 -27.95
C LYS A 164 2.04 -7.37 -27.18
N ASN A 165 1.65 -7.08 -25.93
CA ASN A 165 1.00 -8.01 -25.01
C ASN A 165 1.83 -9.27 -24.70
N GLN A 166 3.16 -9.15 -24.72
CA GLN A 166 4.08 -10.21 -24.33
C GLN A 166 4.58 -9.97 -22.90
N GLN A 167 4.74 -11.07 -22.14
CA GLN A 167 5.28 -11.01 -20.79
C GLN A 167 6.72 -10.46 -20.83
N VAL A 168 6.99 -9.42 -20.03
CA VAL A 168 8.35 -8.91 -19.87
C VAL A 168 9.14 -9.74 -18.85
N PRO A 169 10.48 -9.80 -18.97
CA PRO A 169 11.31 -10.46 -17.96
C PRO A 169 11.35 -9.68 -16.64
N PRO A 170 11.86 -10.29 -15.55
CA PRO A 170 12.05 -9.62 -14.26
C PRO A 170 12.84 -8.32 -14.40
N ASN A 171 12.52 -7.33 -13.58
CA ASN A 171 13.14 -5.99 -13.54
C ASN A 171 12.97 -5.15 -14.82
N VAL A 172 12.17 -5.61 -15.78
CA VAL A 172 11.79 -4.83 -16.96
C VAL A 172 10.40 -4.23 -16.74
N PRO A 173 10.21 -2.93 -17.02
CA PRO A 173 8.90 -2.30 -16.90
C PRO A 173 7.86 -2.93 -17.84
N GLY A 174 6.67 -3.20 -17.31
CA GLY A 174 5.52 -3.67 -18.05
C GLY A 174 4.22 -3.17 -17.45
N GLU A 175 3.14 -3.22 -18.23
CA GLU A 175 1.81 -2.89 -17.76
C GLU A 175 1.28 -4.01 -16.88
N VAL A 176 0.89 -3.65 -15.65
CA VAL A 176 0.29 -4.59 -14.70
C VAL A 176 -1.02 -5.13 -15.26
N THR A 177 -1.04 -6.41 -15.50
CA THR A 177 -2.19 -7.17 -16.02
C THR A 177 -2.52 -8.28 -15.05
N ILE A 178 -3.79 -8.39 -14.67
CA ILE A 178 -4.22 -9.34 -13.65
C ILE A 178 -5.33 -10.25 -14.16
N THR A 179 -5.34 -11.47 -13.67
CA THR A 179 -6.48 -12.39 -13.76
C THR A 179 -6.91 -12.75 -12.35
N THR A 180 -8.15 -12.43 -11.99
CA THR A 180 -8.69 -12.74 -10.65
C THR A 180 -9.08 -14.21 -10.54
N LEU A 181 -8.80 -14.83 -9.39
CA LEU A 181 -9.12 -16.22 -9.12
C LEU A 181 -10.24 -16.32 -8.08
N GLY A 182 -11.14 -17.30 -8.26
CA GLY A 182 -12.23 -17.58 -7.31
C GLY A 182 -13.32 -16.51 -7.23
N LEU A 183 -13.41 -15.60 -8.20
CA LEU A 183 -14.46 -14.59 -8.28
C LEU A 183 -15.54 -15.03 -9.28
N GLU A 184 -16.76 -15.23 -8.79
CA GLU A 184 -17.89 -15.68 -9.62
C GLU A 184 -18.68 -14.49 -10.19
N GLY A 185 -18.86 -13.41 -9.41
CA GLY A 185 -19.73 -12.29 -9.78
C GLY A 185 -19.19 -11.42 -10.91
N MET A 186 -17.88 -11.15 -10.94
CA MET A 186 -17.21 -10.40 -11.99
C MET A 186 -15.76 -10.87 -12.14
N PRO A 187 -15.54 -12.05 -12.76
CA PRO A 187 -14.18 -12.53 -13.01
C PRO A 187 -13.49 -11.64 -14.04
N LEU A 188 -12.25 -11.25 -13.74
CA LEU A 188 -11.42 -10.48 -14.67
C LEU A 188 -10.35 -11.41 -15.25
N LEU A 189 -10.32 -11.49 -16.57
CA LEU A 189 -9.33 -12.27 -17.32
C LEU A 189 -8.41 -11.30 -18.07
N ARG A 190 -7.11 -11.33 -17.74
CA ARG A 190 -6.06 -10.46 -18.31
C ARG A 190 -6.47 -8.99 -18.37
N TYR A 191 -6.98 -8.50 -17.24
CA TYR A 191 -7.38 -7.10 -17.08
C TYR A 191 -6.15 -6.21 -16.93
N THR A 192 -5.97 -5.26 -17.83
CA THR A 192 -4.88 -4.27 -17.80
C THR A 192 -5.26 -3.11 -16.89
N THR A 193 -4.45 -2.84 -15.89
CA THR A 193 -4.71 -1.77 -14.91
C THR A 193 -4.34 -0.38 -15.41
N GLY A 194 -3.47 -0.32 -16.41
CA GLY A 194 -2.85 0.93 -16.88
C GLY A 194 -1.66 1.39 -16.04
N ASP A 195 -1.32 0.70 -14.95
CA ASP A 195 -0.17 1.00 -14.12
C ASP A 195 1.08 0.27 -14.62
N ILE A 196 2.23 0.93 -14.59
CA ILE A 196 3.51 0.39 -15.02
C ILE A 196 4.35 0.05 -13.79
N CYS A 197 4.80 -1.20 -13.74
CA CYS A 197 5.65 -1.72 -12.67
C CYS A 197 6.77 -2.59 -13.25
N THR A 198 7.72 -2.96 -12.40
CA THR A 198 8.59 -4.14 -12.60
C THR A 198 8.20 -5.22 -11.58
N TYR A 199 8.77 -6.40 -11.70
CA TYR A 199 8.61 -7.44 -10.69
C TYR A 199 9.95 -8.08 -10.34
N PHE A 200 10.02 -8.60 -9.11
CA PHE A 200 11.16 -9.36 -8.60
C PHE A 200 10.74 -10.81 -8.45
N ASP A 201 11.49 -11.73 -9.02
CA ASP A 201 11.29 -13.19 -8.94
C ASP A 201 12.20 -13.88 -7.92
N SER A 202 13.18 -13.15 -7.38
CA SER A 202 14.07 -13.66 -6.34
C SER A 202 13.33 -13.86 -5.02
N PRO A 203 13.65 -14.92 -4.24
CA PRO A 203 13.11 -15.11 -2.91
C PRO A 203 13.31 -13.88 -2.02
N CYS A 204 12.31 -13.54 -1.21
CA CYS A 204 12.45 -12.45 -0.26
C CYS A 204 13.15 -12.93 1.02
N ALA A 205 13.95 -12.06 1.65
CA ALA A 205 14.58 -12.36 2.94
C ALA A 205 13.57 -12.64 4.08
N CYS A 206 12.28 -12.31 3.89
CA CYS A 206 11.21 -12.69 4.81
C CYS A 206 10.81 -14.18 4.72
N GLY A 207 11.41 -14.94 3.81
CA GLY A 207 11.13 -16.37 3.59
C GLY A 207 10.04 -16.67 2.55
N ARG A 208 9.30 -15.66 2.08
CA ARG A 208 8.31 -15.84 0.99
C ARG A 208 9.00 -15.98 -0.35
N THR A 209 8.49 -16.89 -1.18
CA THR A 209 9.02 -17.20 -2.52
C THR A 209 8.16 -16.65 -3.66
N SER A 210 6.97 -16.08 -3.33
CA SER A 210 6.12 -15.46 -4.34
C SER A 210 6.78 -14.22 -4.94
N GLN A 211 6.48 -13.96 -6.21
CA GLN A 211 6.90 -12.73 -6.89
C GLN A 211 6.50 -11.49 -6.09
N ARG A 212 7.29 -10.43 -6.24
CA ARG A 212 6.99 -9.14 -5.63
C ARG A 212 6.88 -8.08 -6.71
N LEU A 213 5.83 -7.28 -6.62
CA LEU A 213 5.60 -6.15 -7.52
C LEU A 213 6.33 -4.92 -6.99
N SER A 214 7.07 -4.22 -7.85
CA SER A 214 7.71 -2.95 -7.49
C SER A 214 6.66 -1.88 -7.16
N PRO A 215 7.05 -0.76 -6.55
CA PRO A 215 6.22 0.43 -6.53
C PRO A 215 5.80 0.84 -7.96
N VAL A 216 4.61 1.45 -8.08
CA VAL A 216 4.12 1.93 -9.37
C VAL A 216 5.02 3.05 -9.88
N MET A 217 5.59 2.87 -11.08
CA MET A 217 6.44 3.86 -11.74
C MET A 217 5.62 5.01 -12.33
N GLY A 218 4.39 4.71 -12.75
CA GLY A 218 3.46 5.67 -13.35
C GLY A 218 2.36 4.98 -14.10
N ARG A 219 1.51 5.78 -14.78
CA ARG A 219 0.41 5.24 -15.59
C ARG A 219 0.72 5.34 -17.08
N LYS A 220 0.37 4.31 -17.83
CA LYS A 220 0.57 4.23 -19.29
C LYS A 220 0.00 5.44 -20.03
N LYS A 221 -1.20 5.91 -19.65
CA LYS A 221 -1.84 7.09 -20.25
C LYS A 221 -1.17 8.43 -19.88
N GLN A 222 -0.34 8.46 -18.84
CA GLN A 222 0.37 9.65 -18.38
C GLN A 222 1.85 9.66 -18.80
N MET A 223 2.29 8.61 -19.47
CA MET A 223 3.65 8.45 -19.95
C MET A 223 3.98 9.49 -21.02
N ILE A 224 5.06 10.24 -20.82
CA ILE A 224 5.57 11.24 -21.79
C ILE A 224 6.80 10.62 -22.48
N LYS A 225 6.70 10.41 -23.80
CA LYS A 225 7.84 10.00 -24.63
C LYS A 225 8.50 11.24 -25.24
N PHE A 226 9.75 11.51 -24.88
CA PHE A 226 10.50 12.63 -25.42
C PHE A 226 11.91 12.19 -25.84
N LYS A 227 12.26 12.35 -27.12
CA LYS A 227 13.57 12.02 -27.72
C LYS A 227 14.11 10.64 -27.30
N GLY A 228 13.25 9.62 -27.29
CA GLY A 228 13.62 8.24 -26.93
C GLY A 228 13.65 7.95 -25.42
N THR A 229 13.44 8.94 -24.58
CA THR A 229 13.33 8.78 -23.14
C THR A 229 11.86 8.74 -22.72
N THR A 230 11.53 7.84 -21.79
CA THR A 230 10.21 7.75 -21.19
C THR A 230 10.23 8.42 -19.82
N LEU A 231 9.34 9.38 -19.61
CA LEU A 231 9.15 10.08 -18.34
C LEU A 231 7.74 9.80 -17.82
N TYR A 232 7.63 9.63 -16.52
CA TYR A 232 6.37 9.56 -15.82
C TYR A 232 6.22 10.80 -14.90
N PRO A 233 5.04 11.46 -14.86
CA PRO A 233 4.85 12.67 -14.06
C PRO A 233 5.29 12.55 -12.60
N PRO A 234 5.09 11.44 -11.88
CA PRO A 234 5.59 11.30 -10.52
C PRO A 234 7.09 11.55 -10.36
N ALA A 235 7.90 11.16 -11.34
CA ALA A 235 9.35 11.40 -11.32
C ALA A 235 9.75 12.88 -11.43
N LEU A 236 8.82 13.76 -11.87
CA LEU A 236 9.04 15.20 -11.95
C LEU A 236 8.77 15.93 -10.62
N PHE A 237 8.09 15.27 -9.67
CA PHE A 237 7.81 15.84 -8.35
C PHE A 237 8.92 15.56 -7.33
N ASP A 238 9.87 14.70 -7.69
CA ASP A 238 11.04 14.34 -6.88
C ASP A 238 12.29 15.17 -7.25
N LEU A 239 12.14 16.19 -8.12
CA LEU A 239 13.16 17.16 -8.50
C LEU A 239 13.00 18.46 -7.71
#